data_10fe8ed859e32f92b47d3c0f2960ad14
#
_entry.id   10fe8ed859e32f92b47d3c0f2960ad14
#
_cell.length_a   1.000
_cell.length_b   1.000
_cell.length_c   1.000
_cell.angle_alpha   90.00
_cell.angle_beta   90.00
_cell.angle_gamma   90.00
#
_symmetry.space_group_name_H-M   'P 1'
#
loop_
_entity.id
_entity.type
_entity.pdbx_description
1 polymer ?
#
loop_
_entity_poly.entity_id
_entity_poly.type
_entity_poly.pdbx_seq_one_letter_code
_entity_poly.pdbx_strand_id
1 'polypeptide(L)'
;MTTYQDKVKTLRAHHEELLTRKNEPVEWGNGIYDKYKYPILTAEHTPLEWRYDFNEKDNPYLMQRIMMNATLNSGAIKWNGKYLLVVRVEGADRKSFFAVAESPNGVDNFRFWDEPITMPEDVVPATNIYDMRLTAHEDGYIYGVFCAERHDDNMPGDLSAATATAAIARTKALVNWERLPDPKTKRQQRNVVL
;
A
#
# COMPACT_ATOMS: atom_id res chain seq x y z
N MET A 1 -2.06 -33.70 18.85
CA MET A 1 -2.76 -32.39 18.63
C MET A 1 -1.71 -31.37 18.30
N THR A 2 -1.93 -30.54 17.28
CA THR A 2 -1.03 -29.44 16.91
C THR A 2 -1.16 -28.34 17.97
N THR A 3 -0.05 -27.93 18.57
CA THR A 3 -0.04 -26.85 19.57
C THR A 3 -0.27 -25.48 18.93
N TYR A 4 -0.60 -24.47 19.74
CA TYR A 4 -0.70 -23.10 19.25
C TYR A 4 0.63 -22.62 18.62
N GLN A 5 1.74 -22.93 19.28
CA GLN A 5 3.08 -22.58 18.79
C GLN A 5 3.43 -23.24 17.47
N ASP A 6 2.98 -24.49 17.24
CA ASP A 6 3.15 -25.16 15.95
C ASP A 6 2.35 -24.47 14.85
N LYS A 7 1.13 -23.99 15.15
CA LYS A 7 0.33 -23.22 14.20
C LYS A 7 1.00 -21.91 13.82
N VAL A 8 1.50 -21.15 14.81
CA VAL A 8 2.23 -19.89 14.60
C VAL A 8 3.47 -20.14 13.74
N LYS A 9 4.26 -21.16 14.07
CA LYS A 9 5.46 -21.54 13.29
C LYS A 9 5.11 -21.87 11.84
N THR A 10 4.06 -22.62 11.62
CA THR A 10 3.60 -23.01 10.27
C THR A 10 3.14 -21.76 9.49
N LEU A 11 2.35 -20.87 10.13
CA LEU A 11 1.89 -19.63 9.50
C LEU A 11 3.07 -18.74 9.07
N ARG A 12 4.04 -18.54 9.96
CA ARG A 12 5.25 -17.76 9.66
C ARG A 12 6.09 -18.40 8.55
N ALA A 13 6.22 -19.72 8.54
CA ALA A 13 6.96 -20.43 7.50
C ALA A 13 6.31 -20.26 6.11
N HIS A 14 5.00 -20.40 6.01
CA HIS A 14 4.27 -20.19 4.77
C HIS A 14 4.35 -18.74 4.29
N HIS A 15 4.28 -17.78 5.22
CA HIS A 15 4.43 -16.37 4.87
C HIS A 15 5.84 -16.07 4.33
N GLU A 16 6.88 -16.59 4.98
CA GLU A 16 8.25 -16.43 4.51
C GLU A 16 8.50 -17.08 3.15
N GLU A 17 7.93 -18.25 2.90
CA GLU A 17 7.96 -18.92 1.59
C GLU A 17 7.32 -18.01 0.51
N LEU A 18 6.19 -17.37 0.81
CA LEU A 18 5.55 -16.44 -0.09
C LEU A 18 6.43 -15.21 -0.38
N LEU A 19 7.01 -14.61 0.67
CA LEU A 19 7.84 -13.41 0.55
C LEU A 19 9.15 -13.67 -0.22
N THR A 20 9.68 -14.87 -0.16
CA THR A 20 10.95 -15.26 -0.81
C THR A 20 10.77 -16.00 -2.13
N ARG A 21 9.52 -16.20 -2.57
CA ARG A 21 9.20 -16.89 -3.80
C ARG A 21 9.83 -16.17 -4.99
N LYS A 22 10.65 -16.90 -5.76
CA LYS A 22 11.28 -16.39 -6.98
C LYS A 22 10.24 -16.10 -8.04
N ASN A 23 10.42 -14.99 -8.72
CA ASN A 23 9.55 -14.55 -9.79
C ASN A 23 10.30 -14.60 -11.12
N GLU A 24 9.90 -15.49 -11.98
CA GLU A 24 10.55 -15.75 -13.26
C GLU A 24 9.80 -15.05 -14.39
N PRO A 25 10.52 -14.53 -15.41
CA PRO A 25 9.87 -14.00 -16.58
C PRO A 25 9.11 -15.09 -17.31
N VAL A 26 7.97 -14.77 -17.88
CA VAL A 26 7.24 -15.66 -18.79
C VAL A 26 7.63 -15.35 -20.22
N GLU A 27 7.58 -16.36 -21.09
CA GLU A 27 7.82 -16.22 -22.52
C GLU A 27 6.66 -15.45 -23.17
N TRP A 28 6.66 -14.14 -22.92
CA TRP A 28 5.72 -13.21 -23.51
C TRP A 28 6.41 -11.86 -23.63
N GLY A 29 6.60 -11.42 -24.85
CA GLY A 29 7.31 -10.18 -25.07
C GLY A 29 6.77 -9.40 -26.27
N ASN A 30 6.69 -8.09 -26.11
CA ASN A 30 6.45 -7.14 -27.18
C ASN A 30 7.69 -6.23 -27.42
N GLY A 31 8.82 -6.56 -26.79
CA GLY A 31 10.07 -5.79 -26.83
C GLY A 31 10.05 -4.51 -26.00
N ILE A 32 8.98 -4.23 -25.24
CA ILE A 32 8.81 -3.00 -24.46
C ILE A 32 8.93 -3.27 -22.96
N TYR A 33 8.37 -4.40 -22.48
CA TYR A 33 8.42 -4.79 -21.07
C TYR A 33 8.44 -6.30 -20.91
N ASP A 34 8.95 -6.75 -19.77
CA ASP A 34 8.93 -8.15 -19.36
C ASP A 34 7.71 -8.41 -18.48
N LYS A 35 7.09 -9.56 -18.67
CA LYS A 35 6.01 -10.06 -17.83
C LYS A 35 6.54 -11.17 -16.94
N TYR A 36 6.16 -11.14 -15.67
CA TYR A 36 6.54 -12.15 -14.69
C TYR A 36 5.36 -13.04 -14.31
N LYS A 37 5.70 -14.23 -13.77
CA LYS A 37 4.73 -15.29 -13.49
C LYS A 37 3.75 -14.92 -12.38
N TYR A 38 4.23 -14.23 -11.35
CA TYR A 38 3.44 -13.90 -10.18
C TYR A 38 3.30 -12.39 -10.00
N PRO A 39 2.19 -11.90 -9.42
CA PRO A 39 2.14 -10.55 -8.92
C PRO A 39 3.20 -10.37 -7.82
N ILE A 40 3.85 -9.22 -7.79
CA ILE A 40 4.93 -8.93 -6.83
C ILE A 40 4.42 -8.77 -5.40
N LEU A 41 3.19 -8.30 -5.23
CA LEU A 41 2.50 -8.15 -3.95
C LEU A 41 1.03 -8.52 -4.09
N THR A 42 0.53 -9.16 -3.05
CA THR A 42 -0.90 -9.45 -2.84
C THR A 42 -1.26 -9.12 -1.38
N ALA A 43 -2.52 -9.18 -1.01
CA ALA A 43 -2.94 -9.02 0.39
C ALA A 43 -2.21 -9.99 1.34
N GLU A 44 -1.86 -11.18 0.86
CA GLU A 44 -1.15 -12.20 1.62
C GLU A 44 0.30 -11.80 2.01
N HIS A 45 0.91 -10.86 1.26
CA HIS A 45 2.25 -10.34 1.55
C HIS A 45 2.26 -9.31 2.69
N THR A 46 1.11 -8.81 3.13
CA THR A 46 1.05 -7.85 4.24
C THR A 46 1.55 -8.50 5.54
N PRO A 47 2.20 -7.74 6.43
CA PRO A 47 2.72 -8.28 7.68
C PRO A 47 1.68 -9.09 8.45
N LEU A 48 2.11 -10.21 9.00
CA LEU A 48 1.22 -11.06 9.78
C LEU A 48 0.70 -10.32 11.02
N GLU A 49 1.51 -9.45 11.59
CA GLU A 49 1.20 -8.63 12.74
C GLU A 49 0.06 -7.63 12.49
N TRP A 50 -0.18 -7.24 11.24
CA TRP A 50 -1.35 -6.43 10.89
C TRP A 50 -2.65 -7.24 10.87
N ARG A 51 -2.55 -8.54 10.66
CA ARG A 51 -3.70 -9.43 10.43
C ARG A 51 -4.06 -10.32 11.61
N TYR A 52 -3.06 -10.69 12.42
CA TYR A 52 -3.21 -11.65 13.50
C TYR A 52 -2.81 -11.04 14.83
N ASP A 53 -3.57 -11.36 15.85
CA ASP A 53 -3.14 -11.24 17.22
C ASP A 53 -2.44 -12.56 17.61
N PHE A 54 -1.17 -12.49 17.98
CA PHE A 54 -0.35 -13.64 18.38
C PHE A 54 -0.40 -13.92 19.89
N ASN A 55 -1.29 -13.26 20.64
CA ASN A 55 -1.56 -13.61 22.02
C ASN A 55 -2.51 -14.81 22.07
N GLU A 56 -2.03 -15.97 22.52
CA GLU A 56 -2.81 -17.21 22.61
C GLU A 56 -4.06 -17.07 23.49
N LYS A 57 -4.03 -16.22 24.52
CA LYS A 57 -5.19 -15.98 25.39
C LYS A 57 -6.31 -15.26 24.68
N ASP A 58 -5.95 -14.30 23.81
CA ASP A 58 -6.92 -13.47 23.10
C ASP A 58 -7.33 -14.07 21.75
N ASN A 59 -6.46 -14.91 21.17
CA ASN A 59 -6.66 -15.57 19.87
C ASN A 59 -6.28 -17.07 19.89
N PRO A 60 -6.91 -17.91 20.71
CA PRO A 60 -6.49 -19.30 20.92
C PRO A 60 -6.59 -20.19 19.68
N TYR A 61 -7.38 -19.79 18.71
CA TYR A 61 -7.54 -20.51 17.45
C TYR A 61 -6.64 -19.97 16.32
N LEU A 62 -5.85 -18.93 16.59
CA LEU A 62 -5.02 -18.21 15.61
C LEU A 62 -5.85 -17.76 14.39
N MET A 63 -6.98 -17.12 14.69
CA MET A 63 -7.85 -16.56 13.64
C MET A 63 -7.30 -15.24 13.14
N GLN A 64 -7.43 -15.00 11.85
CA GLN A 64 -7.15 -13.67 11.29
C GLN A 64 -8.17 -12.66 11.84
N ARG A 65 -7.68 -11.58 12.44
CA ARG A 65 -8.50 -10.55 13.09
C ARG A 65 -8.88 -9.41 12.16
N ILE A 66 -7.94 -9.02 11.29
CA ILE A 66 -8.16 -7.96 10.32
C ILE A 66 -7.88 -8.55 8.94
N MET A 67 -8.85 -8.47 8.06
CA MET A 67 -8.69 -8.89 6.68
C MET A 67 -8.13 -7.75 5.83
N MET A 68 -7.06 -8.05 5.08
CA MET A 68 -6.63 -7.22 3.96
C MET A 68 -7.32 -7.72 2.71
N ASN A 69 -8.09 -6.83 2.07
CA ASN A 69 -8.85 -7.19 0.87
C ASN A 69 -7.95 -7.28 -0.36
N ALA A 70 -7.12 -6.25 -0.57
CA ALA A 70 -6.27 -6.18 -1.75
C ALA A 70 -5.05 -5.28 -1.55
N THR A 71 -4.02 -5.52 -2.36
CA THR A 71 -2.97 -4.54 -2.68
C THR A 71 -3.22 -4.04 -4.10
N LEU A 72 -3.22 -2.75 -4.28
CA LEU A 72 -3.64 -2.09 -5.50
C LEU A 72 -2.59 -1.06 -5.93
N ASN A 73 -2.80 -0.42 -7.05
CA ASN A 73 -2.01 0.65 -7.69
C ASN A 73 -0.92 1.26 -6.81
N SER A 74 0.34 0.89 -7.06
CA SER A 74 1.49 1.36 -6.29
C SER A 74 2.25 2.45 -7.03
N GLY A 75 2.74 3.44 -6.30
CA GLY A 75 3.83 4.29 -6.76
C GLY A 75 5.16 3.57 -6.59
N ALA A 76 6.01 3.60 -7.58
CA ALA A 76 7.31 2.93 -7.56
C ALA A 76 8.46 3.93 -7.70
N ILE A 77 9.56 3.70 -6.99
CA ILE A 77 10.77 4.49 -7.08
C ILE A 77 12.00 3.63 -6.78
N LYS A 78 13.12 3.90 -7.47
CA LYS A 78 14.41 3.37 -7.08
C LYS A 78 15.12 4.40 -6.19
N TRP A 79 15.39 4.03 -4.95
CA TRP A 79 15.92 4.92 -3.95
C TRP A 79 16.94 4.19 -3.06
N ASN A 80 18.11 4.80 -2.84
CA ASN A 80 19.19 4.23 -2.03
C ASN A 80 19.54 2.77 -2.39
N GLY A 81 19.58 2.46 -3.69
CA GLY A 81 19.94 1.14 -4.20
C GLY A 81 18.85 0.07 -4.10
N LYS A 82 17.67 0.39 -3.54
CA LYS A 82 16.53 -0.50 -3.44
C LYS A 82 15.39 -0.04 -4.35
N TYR A 83 14.48 -0.95 -4.65
CA TYR A 83 13.21 -0.67 -5.30
C TYR A 83 12.13 -0.56 -4.22
N LEU A 84 11.50 0.60 -4.16
CA LEU A 84 10.50 0.93 -3.15
C LEU A 84 9.15 1.15 -3.82
N LEU A 85 8.12 0.66 -3.16
CA LEU A 85 6.73 0.87 -3.55
C LEU A 85 5.98 1.57 -2.42
N VAL A 86 5.20 2.59 -2.74
CA VAL A 86 4.12 3.02 -1.86
C VAL A 86 2.86 2.36 -2.37
N VAL A 87 2.44 1.34 -1.64
CA VAL A 87 1.36 0.43 -2.01
C VAL A 87 0.04 0.95 -1.45
N ARG A 88 -1.00 0.98 -2.28
CA ARG A 88 -2.36 1.08 -1.79
C ARG A 88 -2.76 -0.27 -1.21
N VAL A 89 -3.00 -0.32 0.09
CA VAL A 89 -3.57 -1.48 0.77
C VAL A 89 -5.02 -1.16 1.13
N GLU A 90 -5.92 -2.06 0.78
CA GLU A 90 -7.35 -1.93 1.08
C GLU A 90 -7.76 -2.94 2.15
N GLY A 91 -8.41 -2.44 3.22
CA GLY A 91 -8.99 -3.25 4.27
C GLY A 91 -10.33 -3.88 3.89
N ALA A 92 -10.89 -4.71 4.76
CA ALA A 92 -12.19 -5.34 4.58
C ALA A 92 -13.35 -4.32 4.52
N ASP A 93 -13.16 -3.14 5.11
CA ASP A 93 -14.08 -2.01 5.07
C ASP A 93 -14.03 -1.24 3.75
N ARG A 94 -13.17 -1.67 2.80
CA ARG A 94 -12.92 -1.03 1.51
C ARG A 94 -12.30 0.36 1.61
N LYS A 95 -11.75 0.71 2.77
CA LYS A 95 -10.91 1.90 2.93
C LYS A 95 -9.47 1.55 2.66
N SER A 96 -8.76 2.51 2.08
CA SER A 96 -7.38 2.33 1.68
C SER A 96 -6.45 3.14 2.58
N PHE A 97 -5.27 2.61 2.78
CA PHE A 97 -4.14 3.29 3.37
C PHE A 97 -2.89 3.01 2.55
N PHE A 98 -1.83 3.76 2.81
CA PHE A 98 -0.55 3.54 2.14
C PHE A 98 0.42 2.78 3.04
N ALA A 99 1.21 1.91 2.42
CA ALA A 99 2.28 1.21 3.08
C ALA A 99 3.49 1.09 2.17
N VAL A 100 4.69 1.10 2.74
CA VAL A 100 5.92 0.92 1.97
C VAL A 100 6.27 -0.55 1.87
N ALA A 101 6.62 -0.99 0.68
CA ALA A 101 7.26 -2.28 0.45
C ALA A 101 8.58 -2.07 -0.30
N GLU A 102 9.60 -2.85 0.04
CA GLU A 102 10.90 -2.77 -0.59
C GLU A 102 11.36 -4.09 -1.17
N SER A 103 12.17 -4.03 -2.22
CA SER A 103 12.83 -5.18 -2.85
C SER A 103 14.26 -4.81 -3.26
N PRO A 104 15.21 -5.76 -3.18
CA PRO A 104 16.58 -5.55 -3.64
C PRO A 104 16.70 -5.49 -5.16
N ASN A 105 15.77 -6.09 -5.91
CA ASN A 105 15.88 -6.27 -7.36
C ASN A 105 14.67 -5.75 -8.16
N GLY A 106 13.56 -5.40 -7.49
CA GLY A 106 12.34 -4.91 -8.12
C GLY A 106 11.49 -5.99 -8.81
N VAL A 107 11.83 -7.27 -8.65
CA VAL A 107 11.18 -8.41 -9.32
C VAL A 107 10.55 -9.36 -8.30
N ASP A 108 11.28 -9.67 -7.25
CA ASP A 108 10.83 -10.55 -6.16
C ASP A 108 11.38 -10.07 -4.81
N ASN A 109 11.16 -10.84 -3.74
CA ASN A 109 11.58 -10.51 -2.38
C ASN A 109 11.07 -9.14 -1.90
N PHE A 110 9.87 -8.76 -2.30
CA PHE A 110 9.22 -7.60 -1.75
C PHE A 110 8.74 -7.86 -0.32
N ARG A 111 9.11 -6.93 0.58
CA ARG A 111 8.68 -6.95 1.99
C ARG A 111 8.09 -5.61 2.36
N PHE A 112 6.92 -5.65 2.97
CA PHE A 112 6.37 -4.46 3.60
C PHE A 112 7.24 -4.05 4.80
N TRP A 113 7.31 -2.76 5.05
CA TRP A 113 7.78 -2.25 6.33
C TRP A 113 6.75 -2.57 7.42
N ASP A 114 7.20 -2.55 8.69
CA ASP A 114 6.37 -2.99 9.81
C ASP A 114 5.13 -2.12 10.02
N GLU A 115 5.26 -0.81 9.75
CA GLU A 115 4.19 0.16 10.00
C GLU A 115 3.65 0.75 8.69
N PRO A 116 2.32 0.94 8.58
CA PRO A 116 1.73 1.72 7.51
C PRO A 116 2.19 3.18 7.54
N ILE A 117 2.05 3.86 6.40
CA ILE A 117 2.28 5.31 6.33
C ILE A 117 1.14 6.03 7.07
N THR A 118 1.51 6.82 8.08
CA THR A 118 0.60 7.80 8.67
C THR A 118 0.65 9.07 7.82
N MET A 119 -0.35 9.24 6.95
CA MET A 119 -0.47 10.45 6.16
C MET A 119 -1.06 11.57 7.01
N PRO A 120 -0.39 12.76 7.10
CA PRO A 120 -0.98 13.89 7.79
C PRO A 120 -2.33 14.27 7.20
N GLU A 121 -3.27 14.58 8.07
CA GLU A 121 -4.60 15.04 7.65
C GLU A 121 -4.54 16.43 7.04
N ASP A 122 -5.43 16.71 6.11
CA ASP A 122 -5.69 18.04 5.59
C ASP A 122 -6.72 18.76 6.49
N VAL A 123 -6.94 20.04 6.22
CA VAL A 123 -7.97 20.86 6.89
C VAL A 123 -9.35 20.17 6.83
N VAL A 124 -9.67 19.54 5.72
CA VAL A 124 -10.84 18.67 5.57
C VAL A 124 -10.35 17.23 5.43
N PRO A 125 -10.58 16.36 6.42
CA PRO A 125 -10.15 14.98 6.38
C PRO A 125 -10.69 14.23 5.16
N ALA A 126 -9.83 13.42 4.54
CA ALA A 126 -10.25 12.52 3.49
C ALA A 126 -10.95 11.30 4.07
N THR A 127 -12.03 10.86 3.45
CA THR A 127 -12.71 9.60 3.80
C THR A 127 -11.98 8.39 3.23
N ASN A 128 -11.18 8.59 2.18
CA ASN A 128 -10.34 7.58 1.57
C ASN A 128 -9.17 8.24 0.83
N ILE A 129 -7.99 7.58 0.82
CA ILE A 129 -6.81 8.00 0.07
C ILE A 129 -6.27 6.83 -0.73
N TYR A 130 -5.89 7.04 -1.99
CA TYR A 130 -5.46 5.94 -2.84
C TYR A 130 -4.62 6.37 -4.06
N ASP A 131 -3.99 5.39 -4.71
CA ASP A 131 -3.34 5.48 -6.01
C ASP A 131 -2.19 6.48 -6.07
N MET A 132 -1.29 6.46 -5.08
CA MET A 132 -0.12 7.34 -5.06
C MET A 132 0.84 7.05 -6.22
N ARG A 133 1.39 8.10 -6.80
CA ARG A 133 2.53 8.10 -7.73
C ARG A 133 3.69 8.85 -7.11
N LEU A 134 4.91 8.39 -7.36
CA LEU A 134 6.12 8.93 -6.74
C LEU A 134 7.04 9.56 -7.79
N THR A 135 7.62 10.70 -7.44
CA THR A 135 8.65 11.37 -8.23
C THR A 135 9.75 11.89 -7.30
N ALA A 136 11.01 11.50 -7.55
CA ALA A 136 12.14 12.13 -6.90
C ALA A 136 12.40 13.50 -7.55
N HIS A 137 12.67 14.50 -6.73
CA HIS A 137 12.96 15.86 -7.18
C HIS A 137 14.35 16.30 -6.77
N GLU A 138 14.93 17.25 -7.50
CA GLU A 138 16.29 17.76 -7.29
C GLU A 138 16.49 18.47 -5.93
N ASP A 139 15.41 18.89 -5.27
CA ASP A 139 15.46 19.45 -3.91
C ASP A 139 15.67 18.41 -2.81
N GLY A 140 15.85 17.13 -3.20
CA GLY A 140 16.09 16.02 -2.29
C GLY A 140 14.84 15.44 -1.65
N TYR A 141 13.64 15.86 -2.08
CA TYR A 141 12.37 15.26 -1.67
C TYR A 141 11.88 14.24 -2.70
N ILE A 142 11.10 13.30 -2.21
CA ILE A 142 10.21 12.45 -2.99
C ILE A 142 8.81 13.03 -2.85
N TYR A 143 8.19 13.34 -3.97
CA TYR A 143 6.82 13.82 -4.02
C TYR A 143 5.88 12.67 -4.32
N GLY A 144 4.79 12.61 -3.58
CA GLY A 144 3.68 11.68 -3.81
C GLY A 144 2.45 12.44 -4.26
N VAL A 145 1.89 12.08 -5.40
CA VAL A 145 0.58 12.57 -5.86
C VAL A 145 -0.41 11.44 -5.75
N PHE A 146 -1.54 11.68 -5.12
CA PHE A 146 -2.53 10.65 -4.85
C PHE A 146 -3.97 11.22 -4.90
N CYS A 147 -4.94 10.35 -4.90
CA CYS A 147 -6.33 10.71 -4.80
C CYS A 147 -6.75 10.84 -3.33
N ALA A 148 -7.34 11.97 -2.97
CA ALA A 148 -8.04 12.18 -1.71
C ALA A 148 -9.55 12.28 -1.99
N GLU A 149 -10.31 11.37 -1.43
CA GLU A 149 -11.75 11.28 -1.59
C GLU A 149 -12.45 11.77 -0.34
N ARG A 150 -13.50 12.55 -0.51
CA ARG A 150 -14.32 13.11 0.56
C ARG A 150 -15.79 12.86 0.25
N HIS A 151 -16.61 12.78 1.27
CA HIS A 151 -18.06 12.73 1.08
C HIS A 151 -18.53 13.98 0.32
N ASP A 152 -19.51 13.79 -0.56
CA ASP A 152 -20.14 14.92 -1.26
C ASP A 152 -21.24 15.54 -0.39
N ASP A 153 -20.94 16.67 0.23
CA ASP A 153 -21.87 17.39 1.11
C ASP A 153 -23.14 17.89 0.40
N ASN A 154 -23.11 17.94 -0.95
CA ASN A 154 -24.33 18.25 -1.71
C ASN A 154 -25.29 17.06 -1.83
N MET A 155 -24.87 15.87 -1.40
CA MET A 155 -25.67 14.65 -1.42
C MET A 155 -25.68 13.95 -0.05
N PRO A 156 -26.12 14.61 1.02
CA PRO A 156 -25.94 14.12 2.40
C PRO A 156 -26.68 12.81 2.71
N GLY A 157 -27.66 12.44 1.91
CA GLY A 157 -28.38 11.16 2.04
C GLY A 157 -27.78 9.98 1.29
N ASP A 158 -26.77 10.22 0.47
CA ASP A 158 -26.09 9.18 -0.32
C ASP A 158 -24.68 8.95 0.21
N LEU A 159 -24.51 7.93 1.04
CA LEU A 159 -23.24 7.56 1.62
C LEU A 159 -22.18 7.11 0.59
N SER A 160 -22.59 6.82 -0.64
CA SER A 160 -21.71 6.47 -1.74
C SER A 160 -21.26 7.68 -2.55
N ALA A 161 -21.93 8.82 -2.40
CA ALA A 161 -21.56 10.06 -3.09
C ALA A 161 -20.23 10.59 -2.57
N ALA A 162 -19.28 10.74 -3.46
CA ALA A 162 -17.95 11.21 -3.13
C ALA A 162 -17.39 12.17 -4.17
N THR A 163 -16.65 13.17 -3.70
CA THR A 163 -15.80 14.01 -4.51
C THR A 163 -14.36 13.58 -4.36
N ALA A 164 -13.60 13.59 -5.46
CA ALA A 164 -12.22 13.18 -5.46
C ALA A 164 -11.32 14.30 -6.01
N THR A 165 -10.24 14.59 -5.31
CA THR A 165 -9.25 15.59 -5.70
C THR A 165 -7.86 14.98 -5.74
N ALA A 166 -7.00 15.53 -6.59
CA ALA A 166 -5.58 15.24 -6.51
C ALA A 166 -5.01 15.88 -5.25
N ALA A 167 -4.17 15.15 -4.56
CA ALA A 167 -3.52 15.52 -3.34
C ALA A 167 -2.02 15.33 -3.46
N ILE A 168 -1.23 16.18 -2.81
CA ILE A 168 0.22 16.14 -2.86
C ILE A 168 0.78 16.04 -1.45
N ALA A 169 1.77 15.18 -1.28
CA ALA A 169 2.61 15.13 -0.10
C ALA A 169 4.07 14.94 -0.50
N ARG A 170 5.01 15.25 0.38
CA ARG A 170 6.43 15.02 0.16
C ARG A 170 7.10 14.39 1.35
N THR A 171 8.21 13.72 1.10
CA THR A 171 9.01 13.06 2.13
C THR A 171 10.49 13.02 1.72
N LYS A 172 11.37 12.80 2.70
CA LYS A 172 12.80 12.51 2.42
C LYS A 172 13.15 11.02 2.50
N ALA A 173 12.31 10.22 3.15
CA ALA A 173 12.64 8.83 3.44
C ALA A 173 11.42 7.88 3.46
N LEU A 174 10.29 8.28 2.88
CA LEU A 174 9.03 7.52 2.84
C LEU A 174 8.40 7.20 4.22
N VAL A 175 8.99 7.68 5.32
CA VAL A 175 8.49 7.46 6.69
C VAL A 175 7.62 8.63 7.13
N ASN A 176 8.22 9.82 7.16
CA ASN A 176 7.54 11.05 7.57
C ASN A 176 7.11 11.82 6.33
N TRP A 177 5.82 12.07 6.22
CA TRP A 177 5.24 12.79 5.11
C TRP A 177 4.78 14.18 5.54
N GLU A 178 4.98 15.14 4.67
CA GLU A 178 4.45 16.49 4.79
C GLU A 178 3.36 16.67 3.74
N ARG A 179 2.13 16.91 4.19
CA ARG A 179 1.02 17.24 3.31
C ARG A 179 1.20 18.65 2.76
N LEU A 180 1.08 18.78 1.44
CA LEU A 180 1.08 20.06 0.75
C LEU A 180 -0.36 20.49 0.41
N PRO A 181 -0.61 21.79 0.17
CA PRO A 181 -1.92 22.23 -0.26
C PRO A 181 -2.37 21.53 -1.54
N ASP A 182 -3.63 21.11 -1.58
CA ASP A 182 -4.20 20.48 -2.76
C ASP A 182 -4.18 21.45 -3.97
N PRO A 183 -3.91 20.92 -5.18
CA PRO A 183 -3.97 21.71 -6.39
C PRO A 183 -5.34 22.34 -6.57
N LYS A 184 -5.38 23.66 -6.83
CA LYS A 184 -6.63 24.35 -7.14
C LYS A 184 -7.07 24.00 -8.56
N THR A 185 -8.05 23.13 -8.70
CA THR A 185 -8.61 22.70 -9.97
C THR A 185 -10.10 23.03 -10.03
N LYS A 186 -10.60 23.32 -11.23
CA LYS A 186 -12.04 23.57 -11.45
C LYS A 186 -12.86 22.28 -11.61
N ARG A 187 -12.21 21.12 -11.70
CA ARG A 187 -12.83 19.83 -11.94
C ARG A 187 -12.26 18.80 -10.96
N GLN A 188 -13.06 17.79 -10.66
CA GLN A 188 -12.59 16.62 -9.93
C GLN A 188 -11.48 15.92 -10.73
N GLN A 189 -10.38 15.61 -10.07
CA GLN A 189 -9.27 14.88 -10.66
C GLN A 189 -8.85 13.75 -9.72
N ARG A 190 -8.91 12.53 -10.22
CA ARG A 190 -8.56 11.34 -9.44
C ARG A 190 -7.09 10.96 -9.54
N ASN A 191 -6.41 11.36 -10.61
CA ASN A 191 -5.00 11.10 -10.81
C ASN A 191 -4.34 12.26 -11.54
N VAL A 192 -3.17 12.63 -11.06
CA VAL A 192 -2.27 13.54 -11.77
C VAL A 192 -0.95 12.81 -11.97
N VAL A 193 -0.44 12.84 -13.18
CA VAL A 193 0.93 12.43 -13.48
C VAL A 193 1.80 13.67 -13.41
N LEU A 194 2.82 13.63 -12.56
CA LEU A 194 3.88 14.65 -12.49
C LEU A 194 4.93 14.34 -13.55
#